data_9b530193d509a5079772b9ced3390a40
#
_entry.id   9b530193d509a5079772b9ced3390a40
#
_cell.length_a   1.000
_cell.length_b   1.000
_cell.length_c   1.000
_cell.angle_alpha   90.00
_cell.angle_beta   90.00
_cell.angle_gamma   90.00
#
_symmetry.space_group_name_H-M   'P 1'
#
loop_
_entity.id
_entity.type
_entity.pdbx_description
1 polymer ?
#
loop_
_entity_poly.entity_id
_entity_poly.type
_entity_poly.pdbx_seq_one_letter_code
_entity_poly.pdbx_strand_id
1 'polypeptide(L)'
;MQRVTSRDGTSIAYNRWGSGPAVILVGGGLDDGSENVPLAEELAQHFTVYNYARRGRGESGNTLPYALQREIDDIDALAAEAGGSAHLYGVSSGGALALEAAAAGIALGKLAVYDVPYNMADDWPRRWREYVDDLAVALDGGRPGDGLALFMRLAGASEQDIDGARNSPMWLASAAIEHTLAYDAACLGNGQPASRFATIAQPTLVITGGERSPDSAAWVVALDEAADAMVAMIPQAERLTIEGQSHVADPKAVSPVLERYFGA
;
A
#
# COMPACT_ATOMS: atom_id res chain seq x y z
N MET A 1 14.44 -4.97 15.46
CA MET A 1 13.98 -3.75 14.78
C MET A 1 15.16 -2.84 14.50
N GLN A 2 15.29 -2.36 13.28
CA GLN A 2 16.36 -1.48 12.80
C GLN A 2 15.75 -0.15 12.36
N ARG A 3 16.58 0.84 12.04
CA ARG A 3 16.11 2.17 11.63
C ARG A 3 16.97 2.72 10.51
N VAL A 4 16.34 3.39 9.56
CA VAL A 4 17.00 4.21 8.55
C VAL A 4 16.52 5.66 8.73
N THR A 5 17.38 6.62 8.36
CA THR A 5 17.02 8.03 8.42
C THR A 5 16.61 8.50 7.03
N SER A 6 15.37 8.95 6.89
CA SER A 6 14.85 9.57 5.67
C SER A 6 15.50 10.92 5.40
N ARG A 7 15.35 11.42 4.17
CA ARG A 7 15.96 12.68 3.72
C ARG A 7 15.57 13.89 4.58
N ASP A 8 14.37 13.90 5.15
CA ASP A 8 13.89 14.97 6.04
C ASP A 8 14.28 14.78 7.52
N GLY A 9 15.10 13.76 7.83
CA GLY A 9 15.52 13.41 9.19
C GLY A 9 14.55 12.48 9.92
N THR A 10 13.43 12.08 9.31
CA THR A 10 12.49 11.14 9.92
C THR A 10 13.14 9.77 10.10
N SER A 11 13.01 9.19 11.30
CA SER A 11 13.48 7.83 11.58
C SER A 11 12.44 6.82 11.17
N ILE A 12 12.76 5.97 10.21
CA ILE A 12 11.88 4.92 9.68
C ILE A 12 12.30 3.56 10.25
N ALA A 13 11.37 2.91 10.95
CA ALA A 13 11.59 1.63 11.59
C ALA A 13 11.29 0.48 10.63
N TYR A 14 12.19 -0.52 10.59
CA TYR A 14 12.00 -1.71 9.78
C TYR A 14 12.54 -2.95 10.48
N ASN A 15 12.04 -4.09 10.07
CA ASN A 15 12.60 -5.39 10.39
C ASN A 15 13.22 -5.99 9.12
N ARG A 16 14.24 -6.82 9.31
CA ARG A 16 14.96 -7.49 8.24
C ARG A 16 15.03 -8.98 8.50
N TRP A 17 14.69 -9.77 7.50
CA TRP A 17 14.75 -11.24 7.55
C TRP A 17 15.51 -11.79 6.35
N GLY A 18 16.00 -13.02 6.50
CA GLY A 18 16.56 -13.83 5.42
C GLY A 18 17.88 -13.32 4.86
N SER A 19 18.22 -13.86 3.69
CA SER A 19 19.42 -13.53 2.91
C SER A 19 19.14 -13.77 1.42
N GLY A 20 19.81 -13.02 0.54
CA GLY A 20 19.60 -13.06 -0.90
C GLY A 20 19.31 -11.68 -1.48
N PRO A 21 18.72 -11.59 -2.69
CA PRO A 21 18.31 -10.32 -3.27
C PRO A 21 17.36 -9.56 -2.33
N ALA A 22 17.46 -8.23 -2.33
CA ALA A 22 16.68 -7.42 -1.43
C ALA A 22 15.25 -7.20 -1.94
N VAL A 23 14.26 -7.31 -1.05
CA VAL A 23 12.84 -6.98 -1.30
C VAL A 23 12.35 -6.06 -0.19
N ILE A 24 11.74 -4.93 -0.54
CA ILE A 24 11.08 -4.01 0.38
C ILE A 24 9.57 -4.24 0.29
N LEU A 25 8.90 -4.43 1.43
CA LEU A 25 7.44 -4.58 1.53
C LEU A 25 6.82 -3.27 2.00
N VAL A 26 5.88 -2.75 1.20
CA VAL A 26 5.14 -1.51 1.46
C VAL A 26 3.71 -1.85 1.87
N GLY A 27 3.41 -1.62 3.14
CA GLY A 27 2.10 -1.91 3.73
C GLY A 27 0.98 -0.99 3.24
N GLY A 28 -0.24 -1.50 3.28
CA GLY A 28 -1.48 -0.80 2.91
C GLY A 28 -1.95 0.22 3.94
N GLY A 29 -3.21 0.61 3.84
CA GLY A 29 -3.85 1.54 4.77
C GLY A 29 -3.92 0.97 6.19
N LEU A 30 -3.57 1.78 7.18
CA LEU A 30 -3.59 1.42 8.61
C LEU A 30 -2.65 0.26 9.02
N ASP A 31 -1.80 -0.26 8.12
CA ASP A 31 -0.76 -1.23 8.48
C ASP A 31 0.35 -0.51 9.28
N ASP A 32 0.59 -0.98 10.50
CA ASP A 32 1.66 -0.51 11.39
C ASP A 32 3.00 -1.21 11.15
N GLY A 33 3.10 -2.01 10.09
CA GLY A 33 4.23 -2.86 9.73
C GLY A 33 4.06 -4.32 10.17
N SER A 34 2.93 -4.68 10.79
CA SER A 34 2.67 -6.05 11.25
C SER A 34 1.98 -6.93 10.22
N GLU A 35 1.17 -6.37 9.33
CA GLU A 35 0.38 -7.14 8.36
C GLU A 35 1.23 -7.92 7.36
N ASN A 36 2.36 -7.37 6.94
CA ASN A 36 3.28 -8.02 6.01
C ASN A 36 4.28 -8.99 6.68
N VAL A 37 4.27 -9.14 8.01
CA VAL A 37 5.22 -10.04 8.71
C VAL A 37 5.11 -11.49 8.21
N PRO A 38 3.91 -12.09 8.07
CA PRO A 38 3.80 -13.46 7.56
C PRO A 38 4.36 -13.61 6.13
N LEU A 39 4.15 -12.64 5.26
CA LEU A 39 4.72 -12.64 3.90
C LEU A 39 6.25 -12.48 3.94
N ALA A 40 6.76 -11.64 4.85
CA ALA A 40 8.20 -11.46 5.03
C ALA A 40 8.88 -12.75 5.47
N GLU A 41 8.25 -13.53 6.36
CA GLU A 41 8.76 -14.81 6.83
C GLU A 41 8.80 -15.87 5.70
N GLU A 42 7.79 -15.93 4.85
CA GLU A 42 7.79 -16.82 3.68
C GLU A 42 8.91 -16.43 2.69
N LEU A 43 8.99 -15.16 2.31
CA LEU A 43 9.99 -14.67 1.36
C LEU A 43 11.44 -14.75 1.89
N ALA A 44 11.63 -14.73 3.21
CA ALA A 44 12.94 -14.77 3.84
C ALA A 44 13.75 -16.06 3.54
N GLN A 45 13.10 -17.09 2.99
CA GLN A 45 13.77 -18.31 2.55
C GLN A 45 14.68 -18.07 1.34
N HIS A 46 14.38 -17.05 0.52
CA HIS A 46 15.07 -16.79 -0.75
C HIS A 46 15.55 -15.34 -0.90
N PHE A 47 15.07 -14.42 -0.05
CA PHE A 47 15.34 -12.99 -0.16
C PHE A 47 15.81 -12.39 1.16
N THR A 48 16.47 -11.24 1.07
CA THR A 48 16.62 -10.33 2.19
C THR A 48 15.41 -9.39 2.20
N VAL A 49 14.50 -9.57 3.13
CA VAL A 49 13.23 -8.86 3.18
C VAL A 49 13.31 -7.69 4.15
N TYR A 50 12.97 -6.50 3.69
CA TYR A 50 12.82 -5.28 4.48
C TYR A 50 11.33 -4.97 4.61
N ASN A 51 10.74 -5.19 5.77
CA ASN A 51 9.37 -4.81 6.08
C ASN A 51 9.39 -3.63 7.04
N TYR A 52 8.81 -2.51 6.66
CA TYR A 52 8.86 -1.27 7.43
C TYR A 52 7.47 -0.75 7.79
N ALA A 53 7.38 -0.08 8.92
CA ALA A 53 6.22 0.75 9.23
C ALA A 53 6.34 2.06 8.45
N ARG A 54 5.33 2.43 7.66
CA ARG A 54 5.30 3.72 6.97
C ARG A 54 5.30 4.86 7.99
N ARG A 55 5.74 6.06 7.58
CA ARG A 55 5.79 7.21 8.49
C ARG A 55 4.45 7.48 9.18
N GLY A 56 4.49 7.84 10.45
CA GLY A 56 3.30 8.06 11.28
C GLY A 56 2.62 6.79 11.80
N ARG A 57 3.21 5.60 11.55
CA ARG A 57 2.67 4.30 11.95
C ARG A 57 3.71 3.49 12.71
N GLY A 58 3.24 2.59 13.57
CA GLY A 58 4.10 1.71 14.37
C GLY A 58 5.23 2.48 15.07
N GLU A 59 6.45 2.02 14.89
CA GLU A 59 7.64 2.61 15.49
C GLU A 59 8.32 3.69 14.63
N SER A 60 7.77 4.00 13.43
CA SER A 60 8.33 5.03 12.57
C SER A 60 7.94 6.43 13.04
N GLY A 61 8.85 7.38 12.84
CA GLY A 61 8.61 8.78 13.11
C GLY A 61 7.59 9.41 12.14
N ASN A 62 7.18 10.63 12.48
CA ASN A 62 6.27 11.41 11.64
C ASN A 62 6.65 12.90 11.69
N THR A 63 7.37 13.38 10.69
CA THR A 63 7.75 14.79 10.57
C THR A 63 6.75 15.54 9.71
N LEU A 64 6.07 16.52 10.26
CA LEU A 64 5.11 17.37 9.58
C LEU A 64 5.78 18.58 8.90
N PRO A 65 5.15 19.18 7.86
CA PRO A 65 3.91 18.75 7.23
C PRO A 65 4.13 17.49 6.38
N TYR A 66 3.10 16.67 6.24
CA TYR A 66 3.14 15.52 5.34
C TYR A 66 3.27 15.96 3.88
N ALA A 67 3.99 15.16 3.09
CA ALA A 67 4.01 15.22 1.64
C ALA A 67 4.33 13.83 1.08
N LEU A 68 3.70 13.43 -0.01
CA LEU A 68 3.95 12.15 -0.69
C LEU A 68 5.44 11.95 -0.99
N GLN A 69 6.14 13.00 -1.41
CA GLN A 69 7.59 12.94 -1.69
C GLN A 69 8.39 12.43 -0.49
N ARG A 70 7.96 12.70 0.73
CA ARG A 70 8.67 12.23 1.93
C ARG A 70 8.53 10.72 2.14
N GLU A 71 7.38 10.11 1.79
CA GLU A 71 7.28 8.65 1.77
C GLU A 71 8.09 8.02 0.64
N ILE A 72 8.18 8.69 -0.49
CA ILE A 72 9.07 8.29 -1.58
C ILE A 72 10.53 8.33 -1.12
N ASP A 73 10.93 9.39 -0.40
CA ASP A 73 12.28 9.50 0.19
C ASP A 73 12.54 8.43 1.28
N ASP A 74 11.50 7.94 1.98
CA ASP A 74 11.61 6.81 2.92
C ASP A 74 11.97 5.51 2.21
N ILE A 75 11.29 5.24 1.07
CA ILE A 75 11.59 4.07 0.23
C ILE A 75 12.99 4.18 -0.37
N ASP A 76 13.41 5.36 -0.82
CA ASP A 76 14.77 5.60 -1.33
C ASP A 76 15.84 5.33 -0.27
N ALA A 77 15.62 5.77 0.97
CA ALA A 77 16.50 5.50 2.08
C ALA A 77 16.59 3.99 2.40
N LEU A 78 15.46 3.27 2.35
CA LEU A 78 15.43 1.82 2.54
C LEU A 78 16.12 1.09 1.37
N ALA A 79 15.92 1.53 0.13
CA ALA A 79 16.59 0.97 -1.03
C ALA A 79 18.11 1.18 -0.96
N ALA A 80 18.57 2.34 -0.50
CA ALA A 80 19.99 2.60 -0.26
C ALA A 80 20.56 1.70 0.84
N GLU A 81 19.85 1.51 1.96
CA GLU A 81 20.19 0.59 3.04
C GLU A 81 20.26 -0.87 2.57
N ALA A 82 19.40 -1.22 1.60
CA ALA A 82 19.36 -2.53 0.97
C ALA A 82 20.45 -2.76 -0.10
N GLY A 83 21.32 -1.78 -0.35
CA GLY A 83 22.42 -1.87 -1.32
C GLY A 83 22.12 -1.25 -2.68
N GLY A 84 21.04 -0.50 -2.86
CA GLY A 84 20.77 0.35 -4.02
C GLY A 84 20.03 -0.32 -5.18
N SER A 85 19.53 -1.55 -5.04
CA SER A 85 18.78 -2.24 -6.11
C SER A 85 17.71 -3.22 -5.60
N ALA A 86 16.97 -2.82 -4.56
CA ALA A 86 15.92 -3.66 -4.00
C ALA A 86 14.73 -3.81 -4.95
N HIS A 87 14.11 -5.00 -4.96
CA HIS A 87 12.75 -5.16 -5.50
C HIS A 87 11.75 -4.51 -4.56
N LEU A 88 10.60 -4.11 -5.08
CA LEU A 88 9.56 -3.45 -4.30
C LEU A 88 8.24 -4.19 -4.46
N TYR A 89 7.60 -4.53 -3.35
CA TYR A 89 6.23 -5.05 -3.31
C TYR A 89 5.35 -4.10 -2.52
N GLY A 90 4.19 -3.75 -3.05
CA GLY A 90 3.23 -2.90 -2.37
C GLY A 90 1.81 -3.47 -2.44
N VAL A 91 1.08 -3.43 -1.33
CA VAL A 91 -0.31 -3.86 -1.24
C VAL A 91 -1.24 -2.67 -1.02
N SER A 92 -2.41 -2.67 -1.69
CA SER A 92 -3.42 -1.62 -1.49
C SER A 92 -2.85 -0.21 -1.72
N SER A 93 -3.04 0.74 -0.81
CA SER A 93 -2.43 2.08 -0.87
C SER A 93 -0.89 2.05 -0.87
N GLY A 94 -0.28 1.00 -0.29
CA GLY A 94 1.15 0.76 -0.39
C GLY A 94 1.60 0.41 -1.81
N GLY A 95 0.73 -0.24 -2.59
CA GLY A 95 0.93 -0.45 -4.02
C GLY A 95 0.92 0.86 -4.81
N ALA A 96 0.00 1.79 -4.47
CA ALA A 96 0.00 3.13 -5.06
C ALA A 96 1.30 3.89 -4.72
N LEU A 97 1.76 3.84 -3.47
CA LEU A 97 3.02 4.45 -3.06
C LEU A 97 4.22 3.82 -3.78
N ALA A 98 4.22 2.50 -3.98
CA ALA A 98 5.28 1.80 -4.73
C ALA A 98 5.34 2.24 -6.20
N LEU A 99 4.19 2.44 -6.85
CA LEU A 99 4.09 2.99 -8.20
C LEU A 99 4.59 4.44 -8.27
N GLU A 100 4.25 5.26 -7.27
CA GLU A 100 4.75 6.64 -7.16
C GLU A 100 6.27 6.69 -6.99
N ALA A 101 6.83 5.83 -6.15
CA ALA A 101 8.27 5.72 -5.96
C ALA A 101 9.00 5.31 -7.25
N ALA A 102 8.46 4.34 -7.97
CA ALA A 102 9.00 3.91 -9.26
C ALA A 102 8.92 5.02 -10.32
N ALA A 103 7.78 5.73 -10.42
CA ALA A 103 7.60 6.86 -11.34
C ALA A 103 8.50 8.07 -10.99
N ALA A 104 8.87 8.24 -9.73
CA ALA A 104 9.84 9.24 -9.27
C ALA A 104 11.29 8.89 -9.65
N GLY A 105 11.54 7.71 -10.20
CA GLY A 105 12.86 7.29 -10.70
C GLY A 105 13.81 6.77 -9.63
N ILE A 106 13.28 6.29 -8.49
CA ILE A 106 14.11 5.61 -7.49
C ILE A 106 14.76 4.38 -8.11
N ALA A 107 16.01 4.11 -7.72
CA ALA A 107 16.75 2.93 -8.16
C ALA A 107 16.15 1.67 -7.56
N LEU A 108 15.26 1.03 -8.31
CA LEU A 108 14.57 -0.20 -7.94
C LEU A 108 14.87 -1.30 -8.97
N GLY A 109 14.82 -2.55 -8.52
CA GLY A 109 14.85 -3.71 -9.40
C GLY A 109 13.50 -3.91 -10.10
N LYS A 110 12.76 -4.94 -9.72
CA LYS A 110 11.39 -5.20 -10.21
C LYS A 110 10.36 -4.65 -9.24
N LEU A 111 9.17 -4.33 -9.75
CA LEU A 111 8.03 -3.85 -8.98
C LEU A 111 6.90 -4.88 -9.03
N ALA A 112 6.27 -5.18 -7.90
CA ALA A 112 5.01 -5.93 -7.85
C ALA A 112 4.00 -5.17 -6.98
N VAL A 113 2.75 -5.09 -7.42
CA VAL A 113 1.68 -4.43 -6.67
C VAL A 113 0.47 -5.35 -6.59
N TYR A 114 -0.20 -5.36 -5.43
CA TYR A 114 -1.36 -6.19 -5.17
C TYR A 114 -2.57 -5.33 -4.82
N ASP A 115 -3.67 -5.53 -5.54
CA ASP A 115 -4.98 -4.93 -5.27
C ASP A 115 -4.92 -3.42 -4.99
N VAL A 116 -4.27 -2.66 -5.87
CA VAL A 116 -4.22 -1.19 -5.74
C VAL A 116 -5.62 -0.61 -5.97
N PRO A 117 -6.22 0.10 -5.00
CA PRO A 117 -7.64 0.44 -5.01
C PRO A 117 -7.97 1.67 -5.86
N TYR A 118 -7.49 1.69 -7.10
CA TYR A 118 -7.96 2.64 -8.10
C TYR A 118 -9.33 2.22 -8.63
N ASN A 119 -10.05 3.16 -9.22
CA ASN A 119 -11.36 2.90 -9.83
C ASN A 119 -11.52 3.72 -11.10
N MET A 120 -11.89 3.04 -12.19
CA MET A 120 -11.96 3.64 -13.53
C MET A 120 -13.31 4.27 -13.87
N ALA A 121 -14.32 4.22 -12.95
CA ALA A 121 -15.61 4.86 -13.19
C ALA A 121 -15.47 6.37 -13.41
N ASP A 122 -16.19 6.93 -14.37
CA ASP A 122 -16.11 8.35 -14.77
C ASP A 122 -16.41 9.33 -13.62
N ASP A 123 -17.28 8.95 -12.69
CA ASP A 123 -17.66 9.78 -11.55
C ASP A 123 -16.72 9.58 -10.33
N TRP A 124 -15.81 8.61 -10.39
CA TRP A 124 -14.96 8.26 -9.24
C TRP A 124 -14.06 9.41 -8.78
N PRO A 125 -13.38 10.18 -9.65
CA PRO A 125 -12.54 11.28 -9.19
C PRO A 125 -13.30 12.36 -8.39
N ARG A 126 -14.58 12.54 -8.67
CA ARG A 126 -15.45 13.44 -7.88
C ARG A 126 -15.77 12.82 -6.52
N ARG A 127 -16.24 11.57 -6.49
CA ARG A 127 -16.56 10.83 -5.26
C ARG A 127 -15.35 10.68 -4.35
N TRP A 128 -14.20 10.41 -4.94
CA TRP A 128 -12.93 10.32 -4.22
C TRP A 128 -12.56 11.64 -3.56
N ARG A 129 -12.73 12.76 -4.26
CA ARG A 129 -12.48 14.08 -3.70
C ARG A 129 -13.44 14.39 -2.54
N GLU A 130 -14.73 14.09 -2.68
CA GLU A 130 -15.71 14.21 -1.60
C GLU A 130 -15.27 13.42 -0.36
N TYR A 131 -14.83 12.18 -0.54
CA TYR A 131 -14.28 11.40 0.57
C TYR A 131 -13.04 12.04 1.21
N VAL A 132 -12.11 12.54 0.43
CA VAL A 132 -10.88 13.20 0.94
C VAL A 132 -11.22 14.48 1.71
N ASP A 133 -12.16 15.25 1.22
CA ASP A 133 -12.63 16.47 1.90
C ASP A 133 -13.32 16.12 3.24
N ASP A 134 -14.20 15.11 3.25
CA ASP A 134 -14.86 14.63 4.47
C ASP A 134 -13.85 14.05 5.47
N LEU A 135 -12.85 13.32 4.99
CA LEU A 135 -11.77 12.78 5.81
C LEU A 135 -10.98 13.92 6.49
N ALA A 136 -10.63 14.97 5.75
CA ALA A 136 -9.92 16.11 6.30
C ALA A 136 -10.74 16.77 7.42
N VAL A 137 -12.06 16.97 7.21
CA VAL A 137 -12.97 17.51 8.23
C VAL A 137 -13.03 16.61 9.47
N ALA A 138 -13.10 15.29 9.28
CA ALA A 138 -13.16 14.33 10.39
C ALA A 138 -11.87 14.36 11.23
N LEU A 139 -10.71 14.38 10.55
CA LEU A 139 -9.41 14.42 11.22
C LEU A 139 -9.18 15.75 11.96
N ASP A 140 -9.58 16.87 11.36
CA ASP A 140 -9.50 18.20 12.00
C ASP A 140 -10.45 18.31 13.19
N GLY A 141 -11.59 17.61 13.16
CA GLY A 141 -12.55 17.55 14.24
C GLY A 141 -12.03 16.89 15.52
N GLY A 142 -10.93 16.14 15.44
CA GLY A 142 -10.17 15.59 16.56
C GLY A 142 -10.92 14.54 17.38
N ARG A 143 -12.00 13.96 16.87
CA ARG A 143 -12.68 12.83 17.54
C ARG A 143 -12.11 11.52 17.03
N PRO A 144 -11.37 10.76 17.89
CA PRO A 144 -10.74 9.52 17.47
C PRO A 144 -11.77 8.52 16.90
N GLY A 145 -11.45 7.97 15.74
CA GLY A 145 -12.26 6.99 15.03
C GLY A 145 -13.27 7.56 14.02
N ASP A 146 -13.41 8.89 13.88
CA ASP A 146 -14.28 9.46 12.85
C ASP A 146 -13.70 9.25 11.45
N GLY A 147 -12.39 9.45 11.27
CA GLY A 147 -11.68 9.15 10.02
C GLY A 147 -11.72 7.65 9.69
N LEU A 148 -11.52 6.81 10.69
CA LEU A 148 -11.62 5.35 10.55
C LEU A 148 -13.03 4.91 10.11
N ALA A 149 -14.09 5.51 10.69
CA ALA A 149 -15.46 5.22 10.28
C ALA A 149 -15.74 5.58 8.82
N LEU A 150 -15.22 6.73 8.34
CA LEU A 150 -15.30 7.11 6.93
C LEU A 150 -14.59 6.11 6.02
N PHE A 151 -13.40 5.70 6.40
CA PHE A 151 -12.66 4.69 5.66
C PHE A 151 -13.41 3.35 5.60
N MET A 152 -13.97 2.88 6.69
CA MET A 152 -14.76 1.65 6.73
C MET A 152 -16.01 1.74 5.82
N ARG A 153 -16.70 2.89 5.79
CA ARG A 153 -17.82 3.12 4.85
C ARG A 153 -17.37 3.06 3.40
N LEU A 154 -16.22 3.69 3.08
CA LEU A 154 -15.63 3.62 1.75
C LEU A 154 -15.32 2.16 1.37
N ALA A 155 -14.85 1.36 2.31
CA ALA A 155 -14.59 -0.08 2.15
C ALA A 155 -15.87 -0.93 2.12
N GLY A 156 -17.06 -0.33 2.27
CA GLY A 156 -18.34 -1.02 2.14
C GLY A 156 -18.92 -1.56 3.46
N ALA A 157 -18.34 -1.21 4.61
CA ALA A 157 -18.88 -1.60 5.91
C ALA A 157 -20.21 -0.88 6.20
N SER A 158 -21.17 -1.61 6.78
CA SER A 158 -22.43 -1.03 7.25
C SER A 158 -22.23 -0.23 8.55
N GLU A 159 -23.17 0.63 8.89
CA GLU A 159 -23.15 1.34 10.19
C GLU A 159 -23.17 0.36 11.37
N GLN A 160 -23.84 -0.78 11.23
CA GLN A 160 -23.86 -1.82 12.24
C GLN A 160 -22.47 -2.45 12.44
N ASP A 161 -21.71 -2.68 11.36
CA ASP A 161 -20.34 -3.21 11.42
C ASP A 161 -19.41 -2.18 12.10
N ILE A 162 -19.56 -0.92 11.75
CA ILE A 162 -18.78 0.20 12.33
C ILE A 162 -19.07 0.32 13.83
N ASP A 163 -20.34 0.34 14.22
CA ASP A 163 -20.73 0.43 15.64
C ASP A 163 -20.27 -0.80 16.43
N GLY A 164 -20.35 -2.00 15.84
CA GLY A 164 -19.82 -3.23 16.42
C GLY A 164 -18.31 -3.21 16.63
N ALA A 165 -17.56 -2.59 15.69
CA ALA A 165 -16.12 -2.50 15.74
C ALA A 165 -15.61 -1.47 16.78
N ARG A 166 -16.37 -0.42 17.09
CA ARG A 166 -15.94 0.73 17.93
C ARG A 166 -15.37 0.36 19.30
N ASN A 167 -15.79 -0.77 19.87
CA ASN A 167 -15.33 -1.22 21.18
C ASN A 167 -14.24 -2.30 21.11
N SER A 168 -13.73 -2.60 19.92
CA SER A 168 -12.67 -3.60 19.76
C SER A 168 -11.28 -3.01 20.03
N PRO A 169 -10.33 -3.82 20.52
CA PRO A 169 -8.93 -3.38 20.62
C PRO A 169 -8.35 -2.93 19.27
N MET A 170 -8.77 -3.57 18.18
CA MET A 170 -8.35 -3.21 16.82
C MET A 170 -8.81 -1.81 16.44
N TRP A 171 -10.04 -1.42 16.78
CA TRP A 171 -10.54 -0.07 16.55
C TRP A 171 -9.65 0.98 17.22
N LEU A 172 -9.30 0.76 18.48
CA LEU A 172 -8.47 1.70 19.25
C LEU A 172 -7.08 1.85 18.63
N ALA A 173 -6.47 0.75 18.20
CA ALA A 173 -5.17 0.75 17.53
C ALA A 173 -5.24 1.49 16.18
N SER A 174 -6.24 1.21 15.36
CA SER A 174 -6.43 1.86 14.05
C SER A 174 -6.77 3.34 14.17
N ALA A 175 -7.62 3.73 15.14
CA ALA A 175 -7.96 5.12 15.41
C ALA A 175 -6.75 5.95 15.87
N ALA A 176 -5.78 5.33 16.56
CA ALA A 176 -4.55 6.01 16.95
C ALA A 176 -3.68 6.48 15.77
N ILE A 177 -3.80 5.80 14.63
CA ILE A 177 -3.06 6.10 13.39
C ILE A 177 -3.96 6.55 12.23
N GLU A 178 -5.24 6.83 12.48
CA GLU A 178 -6.21 7.22 11.43
C GLU A 178 -5.81 8.47 10.64
N HIS A 179 -4.99 9.36 11.22
CA HIS A 179 -4.44 10.50 10.50
C HIS A 179 -3.64 10.10 9.25
N THR A 180 -3.10 8.88 9.22
CA THR A 180 -2.37 8.34 8.08
C THR A 180 -3.27 7.92 6.92
N LEU A 181 -4.59 7.88 7.08
CA LEU A 181 -5.54 7.71 5.98
C LEU A 181 -5.45 8.89 4.98
N ALA A 182 -5.12 10.10 5.45
CA ALA A 182 -4.83 11.23 4.57
C ALA A 182 -3.54 11.00 3.75
N TYR A 183 -2.58 10.24 4.28
CA TYR A 183 -1.35 9.85 3.56
C TYR A 183 -1.67 8.81 2.48
N ASP A 184 -2.53 7.84 2.79
CA ASP A 184 -3.02 6.86 1.82
C ASP A 184 -3.79 7.54 0.69
N ALA A 185 -4.64 8.50 1.02
CA ALA A 185 -5.37 9.30 0.04
C ALA A 185 -4.42 10.08 -0.89
N ALA A 186 -3.34 10.64 -0.35
CA ALA A 186 -2.34 11.33 -1.16
C ALA A 186 -1.58 10.39 -2.11
N CYS A 187 -1.30 9.15 -1.69
CA CYS A 187 -0.70 8.13 -2.57
C CYS A 187 -1.63 7.75 -3.73
N LEU A 188 -2.93 7.72 -3.49
CA LEU A 188 -3.94 7.38 -4.51
C LEU A 188 -4.31 8.58 -5.42
N GLY A 189 -3.88 9.79 -5.08
CA GLY A 189 -4.10 10.98 -5.90
C GLY A 189 -5.57 11.30 -6.11
N ASN A 190 -6.04 11.24 -7.35
CA ASN A 190 -7.46 11.44 -7.68
C ASN A 190 -8.29 10.15 -7.68
N GLY A 191 -7.72 9.04 -7.19
CA GLY A 191 -8.36 7.72 -7.16
C GLY A 191 -8.28 6.94 -8.46
N GLN A 192 -7.51 7.42 -9.45
CA GLN A 192 -7.23 6.73 -10.72
C GLN A 192 -5.73 6.63 -10.96
N PRO A 193 -5.24 5.66 -11.76
CA PRO A 193 -3.83 5.54 -12.10
C PRO A 193 -3.30 6.83 -12.75
N ALA A 194 -2.22 7.35 -12.21
CA ALA A 194 -1.67 8.62 -12.66
C ALA A 194 -0.91 8.46 -14.00
N SER A 195 -1.08 9.40 -14.94
CA SER A 195 -0.43 9.35 -16.27
C SER A 195 1.10 9.25 -16.20
N ARG A 196 1.73 9.72 -15.12
CA ARG A 196 3.18 9.58 -14.88
C ARG A 196 3.65 8.13 -14.75
N PHE A 197 2.76 7.18 -14.47
CA PHE A 197 3.13 5.75 -14.42
C PHE A 197 3.61 5.22 -15.77
N ALA A 198 3.28 5.89 -16.89
CA ALA A 198 3.85 5.61 -18.20
C ALA A 198 5.39 5.80 -18.26
N THR A 199 6.00 6.47 -17.27
CA THR A 199 7.46 6.63 -17.18
C THR A 199 8.16 5.52 -16.40
N ILE A 200 7.42 4.60 -15.78
CA ILE A 200 7.98 3.48 -15.02
C ILE A 200 8.74 2.57 -15.96
N ALA A 201 10.04 2.45 -15.75
CA ALA A 201 10.94 1.65 -16.58
C ALA A 201 11.17 0.24 -16.03
N GLN A 202 10.85 0.00 -14.76
CA GLN A 202 11.02 -1.27 -14.09
C GLN A 202 10.01 -2.30 -14.62
N PRO A 203 10.40 -3.56 -14.81
CA PRO A 203 9.44 -4.64 -14.97
C PRO A 203 8.45 -4.61 -13.81
N THR A 204 7.14 -4.61 -14.13
CA THR A 204 6.08 -4.41 -13.14
C THR A 204 5.06 -5.54 -13.22
N LEU A 205 4.77 -6.19 -12.09
CA LEU A 205 3.70 -7.18 -11.97
C LEU A 205 2.51 -6.58 -11.24
N VAL A 206 1.38 -6.48 -11.93
CA VAL A 206 0.11 -6.00 -11.37
C VAL A 206 -0.75 -7.21 -11.02
N ILE A 207 -0.96 -7.41 -9.72
CA ILE A 207 -1.64 -8.58 -9.17
C ILE A 207 -2.98 -8.17 -8.61
N THR A 208 -4.01 -9.01 -8.84
CA THR A 208 -5.28 -8.93 -8.08
C THR A 208 -5.63 -10.26 -7.46
N GLY A 209 -6.35 -10.23 -6.35
CA GLY A 209 -7.05 -11.41 -5.85
C GLY A 209 -8.21 -11.78 -6.77
N GLY A 210 -8.47 -13.08 -6.95
CA GLY A 210 -9.54 -13.59 -7.83
C GLY A 210 -10.87 -13.82 -7.11
N GLU A 211 -10.91 -13.66 -5.78
CA GLU A 211 -12.17 -13.86 -5.04
C GLU A 211 -13.13 -12.70 -5.33
N ARG A 212 -14.20 -13.02 -6.06
CA ARG A 212 -15.30 -12.11 -6.37
C ARG A 212 -16.61 -12.82 -6.04
N SER A 213 -17.39 -12.24 -5.14
CA SER A 213 -18.74 -12.71 -4.84
C SER A 213 -19.76 -11.68 -5.31
N PRO A 214 -21.04 -12.09 -5.52
CA PRO A 214 -22.10 -11.13 -5.83
C PRO A 214 -22.29 -10.03 -4.78
N ASP A 215 -21.87 -10.33 -3.54
CA ASP A 215 -21.95 -9.42 -2.40
C ASP A 215 -20.65 -8.63 -2.17
N SER A 216 -19.65 -8.79 -3.06
CA SER A 216 -18.41 -8.03 -2.97
C SER A 216 -18.67 -6.52 -3.05
N ALA A 217 -17.99 -5.75 -2.22
CA ALA A 217 -18.06 -4.29 -2.27
C ALA A 217 -17.70 -3.77 -3.66
N ALA A 218 -18.33 -2.69 -4.10
CA ALA A 218 -18.15 -2.13 -5.44
C ALA A 218 -16.69 -1.81 -5.77
N TRP A 219 -15.89 -1.43 -4.77
CA TRP A 219 -14.47 -1.15 -4.96
C TRP A 219 -13.66 -2.41 -5.31
N VAL A 220 -14.05 -3.59 -4.76
CA VAL A 220 -13.39 -4.88 -5.07
C VAL A 220 -13.64 -5.25 -6.54
N VAL A 221 -14.83 -4.98 -7.07
CA VAL A 221 -15.16 -5.23 -8.48
C VAL A 221 -14.35 -4.32 -9.40
N ALA A 222 -14.08 -3.09 -8.98
CA ALA A 222 -13.32 -2.11 -9.76
C ALA A 222 -11.81 -2.40 -9.84
N LEU A 223 -11.27 -3.30 -8.98
CA LEU A 223 -9.83 -3.61 -8.96
C LEU A 223 -9.32 -4.20 -10.28
N ASP A 224 -10.10 -5.01 -10.94
CA ASP A 224 -9.68 -5.65 -12.21
C ASP A 224 -9.58 -4.62 -13.34
N GLU A 225 -10.56 -3.72 -13.48
CA GLU A 225 -10.52 -2.64 -14.48
C GLU A 225 -9.33 -1.69 -14.21
N ALA A 226 -9.08 -1.37 -12.94
CA ALA A 226 -7.96 -0.54 -12.54
C ALA A 226 -6.61 -1.23 -12.83
N ALA A 227 -6.52 -2.53 -12.57
CA ALA A 227 -5.32 -3.30 -12.86
C ALA A 227 -5.04 -3.37 -14.37
N ASP A 228 -6.08 -3.58 -15.19
CA ASP A 228 -5.96 -3.57 -16.64
C ASP A 228 -5.53 -2.19 -17.16
N ALA A 229 -6.04 -1.10 -16.59
CA ALA A 229 -5.63 0.26 -16.92
C ALA A 229 -4.15 0.52 -16.56
N MET A 230 -3.67 0.02 -15.41
CA MET A 230 -2.26 0.11 -15.04
C MET A 230 -1.36 -0.66 -16.02
N VAL A 231 -1.75 -1.89 -16.39
CA VAL A 231 -0.99 -2.70 -17.37
C VAL A 231 -0.96 -2.04 -18.74
N ALA A 232 -2.06 -1.44 -19.17
CA ALA A 232 -2.10 -0.71 -20.45
C ALA A 232 -1.22 0.55 -20.45
N MET A 233 -0.98 1.14 -19.28
CA MET A 233 -0.22 2.39 -19.12
C MET A 233 1.28 2.16 -18.93
N ILE A 234 1.69 1.15 -18.15
CA ILE A 234 3.08 0.91 -17.76
C ILE A 234 3.76 0.03 -18.82
N PRO A 235 4.86 0.48 -19.47
CA PRO A 235 5.40 -0.19 -20.66
C PRO A 235 5.84 -1.65 -20.47
N GLN A 236 6.29 -2.03 -19.27
CA GLN A 236 6.77 -3.36 -18.95
C GLN A 236 5.91 -4.03 -17.86
N ALA A 237 4.60 -3.75 -17.87
CA ALA A 237 3.69 -4.35 -16.91
C ALA A 237 3.09 -5.66 -17.43
N GLU A 238 2.97 -6.61 -16.52
CA GLU A 238 2.28 -7.89 -16.69
C GLU A 238 1.12 -7.99 -15.71
N ARG A 239 0.04 -8.67 -16.12
CA ARG A 239 -1.16 -8.90 -15.32
C ARG A 239 -1.16 -10.30 -14.74
N LEU A 240 -1.50 -10.44 -13.45
CA LEU A 240 -1.74 -11.73 -12.82
C LEU A 240 -2.95 -11.66 -11.88
N THR A 241 -3.80 -12.68 -11.91
CA THR A 241 -4.84 -12.90 -10.91
C THR A 241 -4.47 -14.12 -10.07
N ILE A 242 -4.53 -13.99 -8.74
CA ILE A 242 -4.34 -15.13 -7.82
C ILE A 242 -5.74 -15.62 -7.42
N GLU A 243 -6.17 -16.72 -8.03
CA GLU A 243 -7.49 -17.29 -7.84
C GLU A 243 -7.75 -17.66 -6.37
N GLY A 244 -8.99 -17.41 -5.90
CA GLY A 244 -9.42 -17.73 -4.55
C GLY A 244 -8.80 -16.85 -3.45
N GLN A 245 -8.11 -15.76 -3.83
CA GLN A 245 -7.60 -14.79 -2.88
C GLN A 245 -8.45 -13.53 -2.86
N SER A 246 -8.68 -12.99 -1.67
CA SER A 246 -9.33 -11.70 -1.44
C SER A 246 -8.30 -10.55 -1.39
N HIS A 247 -8.78 -9.35 -1.04
CA HIS A 247 -7.90 -8.20 -0.80
C HIS A 247 -6.86 -8.46 0.30
N VAL A 248 -7.21 -9.25 1.31
CA VAL A 248 -6.29 -9.77 2.33
C VAL A 248 -5.89 -11.18 1.91
N ALA A 249 -4.83 -11.27 1.10
CA ALA A 249 -4.41 -12.54 0.54
C ALA A 249 -3.59 -13.39 1.52
N ASP A 250 -3.71 -14.72 1.39
CA ASP A 250 -2.85 -15.65 2.12
C ASP A 250 -1.38 -15.46 1.67
N PRO A 251 -0.44 -15.16 2.59
CA PRO A 251 0.98 -15.06 2.29
C PRO A 251 1.53 -16.27 1.52
N LYS A 252 1.03 -17.46 1.80
CA LYS A 252 1.43 -18.70 1.12
C LYS A 252 0.94 -18.81 -0.32
N ALA A 253 -0.07 -18.03 -0.70
CA ALA A 253 -0.51 -17.91 -2.09
C ALA A 253 0.29 -16.82 -2.83
N VAL A 254 0.69 -15.76 -2.14
CA VAL A 254 1.42 -14.63 -2.72
C VAL A 254 2.92 -14.92 -2.85
N SER A 255 3.56 -15.52 -1.84
CA SER A 255 5.01 -15.72 -1.82
C SER A 255 5.53 -16.49 -3.05
N PRO A 256 4.94 -17.60 -3.53
CA PRO A 256 5.46 -18.29 -4.71
C PRO A 256 5.38 -17.48 -6.00
N VAL A 257 4.43 -16.54 -6.08
CA VAL A 257 4.31 -15.61 -7.21
C VAL A 257 5.46 -14.61 -7.18
N LEU A 258 5.71 -13.99 -6.03
CA LEU A 258 6.79 -13.02 -5.85
C LEU A 258 8.17 -13.67 -5.98
N GLU A 259 8.36 -14.88 -5.45
CA GLU A 259 9.59 -15.63 -5.58
C GLU A 259 9.97 -15.90 -7.04
N ARG A 260 9.00 -16.37 -7.83
CA ARG A 260 9.19 -16.59 -9.27
C ARG A 260 9.47 -15.28 -9.99
N TYR A 261 8.74 -14.23 -9.66
CA TYR A 261 8.85 -12.96 -10.35
C TYR A 261 10.17 -12.23 -10.03
N PHE A 262 10.54 -12.13 -8.76
CA PHE A 262 11.76 -11.43 -8.32
C PHE A 262 13.02 -12.26 -8.52
N GLY A 263 12.93 -13.59 -8.47
CA GLY A 263 14.06 -14.50 -8.66
C GLY A 263 14.45 -14.79 -10.11
N ALA A 264 13.63 -14.36 -11.09
CA ALA A 264 13.85 -14.61 -12.51
C ALA A 264 14.90 -13.70 -13.14
#